data_cca34c29a47ec18dd26ba602c50e837f
#
_entry.id   cca34c29a47ec18dd26ba602c50e837f
#
_cell.length_a   1.000
_cell.length_b   1.000
_cell.length_c   1.000
_cell.angle_alpha   90.00
_cell.angle_beta   90.00
_cell.angle_gamma   90.00
#
_symmetry.space_group_name_H-M   'P 1'
#
loop_
_entity.id
_entity.type
_entity.pdbx_description
1 polymer ?
#
loop_
_entity_poly.entity_id
_entity_poly.type
_entity_poly.pdbx_seq_one_letter_code
_entity_poly.pdbx_strand_id
1 'polypeptide(L)'
;MNQPQQPEAIYTVGLDPERPRHLLVEVQWHVHGAETRFRLPQWRPGRYEQSLFVRNLVALTAQNENGEPLPVIKTEASEWLVHHPGSTTLRLSYRYFANQPDAGACWADPEWMYVNPVHCLMYREDSMGQPCRLHVRTEGMSTSAGPIIIATSLHGQADQGYTASDYHELVDSPWMASAQLQRLDWVSEGVAFVLWMHGVPAPDEAMQAQICRQWETMASVQIQTLGRFPQDEFHFMLVGLPYAFYHGVEHRRCTVLALGPATEIWKHLYRELLGVASHELFHAWNVKSFRPKGMESYRYEGWMYSELGYVYEGFTTYYGDLFLVRSGCLLPDEYLEEVNAYLLRHSENYGRYNHGLRESSIDTWVDGYSQSQSAPHRRVSIYAEGMLQALHLDLVIRSSTVNNESPASLDDLIRYLWKRFEQGPETPGYTQETLTLWLDENAIVPSTYKNWTDYFRIHYEQPNSIEESLRSTLPQFGCRLTTTPNEDRIKHLLGLQMKWNQAEPRVEHCVPGSPAALAGLGPDDRWLSWEIQTDTSVPYPAVLNPSSDTDFLRKALTTNDSLRVRWITALGHERQGVLRPHSTLRYYDQHKIEQDLQSGPTELRARKQWLGIA
;
A
#
# COMPACT_ATOMS: atom_id res chain seq x y z
N MET A 1 7.11 -31.27 -29.15
CA MET A 1 6.83 -29.83 -29.31
C MET A 1 5.32 -29.72 -29.46
N ASN A 2 4.63 -29.32 -28.39
CA ASN A 2 3.19 -29.04 -28.47
C ASN A 2 3.01 -27.82 -29.38
N GLN A 3 2.08 -27.90 -30.34
CA GLN A 3 1.67 -26.72 -31.09
C GLN A 3 1.22 -25.65 -30.08
N PRO A 4 1.58 -24.39 -30.30
CA PRO A 4 1.09 -23.33 -29.42
C PRO A 4 -0.45 -23.37 -29.43
N GLN A 5 -1.03 -23.53 -28.26
CA GLN A 5 -2.48 -23.52 -28.08
C GLN A 5 -3.02 -22.16 -28.59
N GLN A 6 -4.02 -22.18 -29.45
CA GLN A 6 -4.60 -20.94 -29.96
C GLN A 6 -5.19 -20.14 -28.76
N PRO A 7 -5.01 -18.82 -28.70
CA PRO A 7 -5.54 -18.02 -27.61
C PRO A 7 -7.08 -18.07 -27.65
N GLU A 8 -7.69 -18.31 -26.48
CA GLU A 8 -9.15 -18.32 -26.31
C GLU A 8 -9.71 -16.89 -26.42
N ALA A 9 -8.97 -15.88 -25.92
CA ALA A 9 -9.34 -14.48 -25.97
C ALA A 9 -8.25 -13.63 -26.63
N ILE A 10 -8.66 -12.75 -27.54
CA ILE A 10 -7.78 -11.77 -28.18
C ILE A 10 -8.27 -10.38 -27.83
N TYR A 11 -7.49 -9.66 -27.05
CA TYR A 11 -7.75 -8.28 -26.65
C TYR A 11 -6.95 -7.32 -27.53
N THR A 12 -7.59 -6.23 -27.93
CA THR A 12 -6.94 -5.12 -28.64
C THR A 12 -7.30 -3.82 -27.93
N VAL A 13 -6.28 -3.07 -27.52
CA VAL A 13 -6.45 -1.82 -26.77
C VAL A 13 -5.64 -0.71 -27.41
N GLY A 14 -6.22 0.47 -27.56
CA GLY A 14 -5.54 1.65 -28.09
C GLY A 14 -6.28 2.92 -27.71
N LEU A 15 -5.79 4.06 -28.17
CA LEU A 15 -6.48 5.34 -27.99
C LEU A 15 -7.81 5.35 -28.78
N ASP A 16 -8.84 5.92 -28.20
CA ASP A 16 -10.06 6.23 -28.95
C ASP A 16 -9.82 7.46 -29.81
N PRO A 17 -9.90 7.36 -31.15
CA PRO A 17 -9.64 8.50 -32.05
C PRO A 17 -10.69 9.61 -31.96
N GLU A 18 -11.86 9.33 -31.42
CA GLU A 18 -12.99 10.26 -31.33
C GLU A 18 -13.13 10.91 -29.94
N ARG A 19 -12.57 10.25 -28.87
CA ARG A 19 -12.81 10.66 -27.49
C ARG A 19 -11.52 10.82 -26.72
N PRO A 20 -11.15 12.04 -26.34
CA PRO A 20 -10.00 12.27 -25.47
C PRO A 20 -10.11 11.49 -24.16
N ARG A 21 -8.99 11.02 -23.65
CA ARG A 21 -8.91 10.25 -22.39
C ARG A 21 -9.71 8.95 -22.39
N HIS A 22 -10.01 8.39 -23.55
CA HIS A 22 -10.64 7.08 -23.64
C HIS A 22 -9.72 6.08 -24.33
N LEU A 23 -9.78 4.86 -23.83
CA LEU A 23 -9.28 3.68 -24.52
C LEU A 23 -10.42 3.07 -25.35
N LEU A 24 -10.12 2.66 -26.57
CA LEU A 24 -10.95 1.76 -27.35
C LEU A 24 -10.48 0.34 -27.06
N VAL A 25 -11.36 -0.46 -26.50
CA VAL A 25 -11.11 -1.86 -26.18
C VAL A 25 -11.96 -2.75 -27.06
N GLU A 26 -11.31 -3.68 -27.75
CA GLU A 26 -11.98 -4.71 -28.53
C GLU A 26 -11.51 -6.07 -28.00
N VAL A 27 -12.42 -7.01 -27.89
CA VAL A 27 -12.08 -8.37 -27.50
C VAL A 27 -12.86 -9.39 -28.34
N GLN A 28 -12.19 -10.47 -28.71
CA GLN A 28 -12.73 -11.56 -29.49
C GLN A 28 -12.64 -12.86 -28.71
N TRP A 29 -13.73 -13.61 -28.69
CA TRP A 29 -13.82 -14.96 -28.15
C TRP A 29 -14.53 -15.89 -29.15
N HIS A 30 -14.12 -17.13 -29.19
CA HIS A 30 -14.93 -18.16 -29.77
C HIS A 30 -15.94 -18.66 -28.72
N VAL A 31 -17.21 -18.59 -29.03
CA VAL A 31 -18.30 -18.90 -28.09
C VAL A 31 -19.21 -19.99 -28.63
N HIS A 32 -19.84 -20.72 -27.72
CA HIS A 32 -20.77 -21.80 -28.04
C HIS A 32 -22.12 -21.55 -27.33
N GLY A 33 -23.16 -22.23 -27.81
CA GLY A 33 -24.50 -22.08 -27.23
C GLY A 33 -25.29 -20.93 -27.84
N ALA A 34 -26.27 -20.40 -27.11
CA ALA A 34 -27.17 -19.34 -27.58
C ALA A 34 -26.94 -18.02 -26.83
N GLU A 35 -26.18 -18.02 -25.76
CA GLU A 35 -25.88 -16.85 -24.95
C GLU A 35 -24.53 -16.96 -24.26
N THR A 36 -23.92 -15.82 -23.99
CA THR A 36 -22.65 -15.73 -23.24
C THR A 36 -22.67 -14.57 -22.27
N ARG A 37 -22.13 -14.78 -21.07
CA ARG A 37 -21.99 -13.76 -20.00
C ARG A 37 -20.58 -13.21 -19.98
N PHE A 38 -20.47 -11.90 -19.84
CA PHE A 38 -19.21 -11.16 -19.72
C PHE A 38 -19.25 -10.30 -18.48
N ARG A 39 -18.12 -10.24 -17.77
CA ARG A 39 -17.97 -9.43 -16.58
C ARG A 39 -16.79 -8.48 -16.70
N LEU A 40 -16.89 -7.33 -16.06
CA LEU A 40 -15.77 -6.44 -15.78
C LEU A 40 -15.39 -6.62 -14.31
N PRO A 41 -14.08 -6.71 -13.96
CA PRO A 41 -13.66 -6.77 -12.58
C PRO A 41 -14.23 -5.65 -11.71
N GLN A 42 -14.46 -5.94 -10.43
CA GLN A 42 -14.98 -4.99 -9.45
C GLN A 42 -13.93 -4.55 -8.42
N TRP A 43 -12.77 -5.17 -8.44
CA TRP A 43 -11.61 -4.81 -7.63
C TRP A 43 -10.32 -5.27 -8.31
N ARG A 44 -9.18 -4.84 -7.79
CA ARG A 44 -7.86 -5.32 -8.22
C ARG A 44 -7.04 -5.83 -7.02
N PRO A 45 -6.19 -6.86 -7.19
CA PRO A 45 -5.14 -7.20 -6.23
C PRO A 45 -4.27 -5.97 -5.93
N GLY A 46 -3.83 -5.83 -4.68
CA GLY A 46 -3.11 -4.66 -4.22
C GLY A 46 -3.95 -3.45 -3.83
N ARG A 47 -5.30 -3.57 -3.92
CA ARG A 47 -6.22 -2.56 -3.39
C ARG A 47 -7.43 -3.23 -2.76
N TYR A 48 -7.50 -3.21 -1.47
CA TYR A 48 -8.52 -3.94 -0.70
C TYR A 48 -9.78 -3.09 -0.54
N GLU A 49 -10.43 -2.78 -1.67
CA GLU A 49 -11.74 -2.13 -1.74
C GLU A 49 -12.46 -2.49 -3.05
N GLN A 50 -13.78 -2.37 -3.05
CA GLN A 50 -14.58 -2.52 -4.26
C GLN A 50 -14.47 -1.24 -5.10
N SER A 51 -13.93 -1.35 -6.30
CA SER A 51 -13.47 -0.20 -7.10
C SER A 51 -14.45 0.26 -8.18
N LEU A 52 -15.54 -0.49 -8.47
CA LEU A 52 -16.59 -0.12 -9.43
C LEU A 52 -16.04 0.41 -10.78
N PHE A 53 -15.10 -0.29 -11.41
CA PHE A 53 -14.46 0.11 -12.67
C PHE A 53 -15.48 0.38 -13.80
N VAL A 54 -16.63 -0.27 -13.73
CA VAL A 54 -17.74 -0.13 -14.68
C VAL A 54 -18.22 1.32 -14.87
N ARG A 55 -18.00 2.21 -13.89
CA ARG A 55 -18.36 3.63 -13.99
C ARG A 55 -17.65 4.37 -15.13
N ASN A 56 -16.50 3.83 -15.57
CA ASN A 56 -15.69 4.38 -16.65
C ASN A 56 -15.98 3.74 -18.02
N LEU A 57 -16.86 2.72 -18.08
CA LEU A 57 -17.16 1.98 -19.30
C LEU A 57 -18.39 2.56 -20.00
N VAL A 58 -18.26 2.81 -21.32
CA VAL A 58 -19.35 3.33 -22.14
C VAL A 58 -19.37 2.66 -23.51
N ALA A 59 -20.52 2.75 -24.20
CA ALA A 59 -20.72 2.36 -25.59
C ALA A 59 -20.35 0.89 -25.90
N LEU A 60 -20.73 -0.04 -25.01
CA LEU A 60 -20.54 -1.48 -25.24
C LEU A 60 -21.46 -1.96 -26.37
N THR A 61 -20.85 -2.63 -27.33
CA THR A 61 -21.51 -3.28 -28.48
C THR A 61 -20.98 -4.69 -28.66
N ALA A 62 -21.78 -5.57 -29.26
CA ALA A 62 -21.39 -6.92 -29.65
C ALA A 62 -21.72 -7.18 -31.10
N GLN A 63 -20.91 -7.97 -31.79
CA GLN A 63 -21.07 -8.41 -33.16
C GLN A 63 -20.66 -9.88 -33.30
N ASN A 64 -21.28 -10.59 -34.24
CA ASN A 64 -20.84 -11.92 -34.64
C ASN A 64 -19.66 -11.85 -35.62
N GLU A 65 -19.19 -13.01 -36.11
CA GLU A 65 -18.08 -13.12 -37.07
C GLU A 65 -18.31 -12.40 -38.39
N ASN A 66 -19.58 -12.22 -38.78
CA ASN A 66 -19.99 -11.53 -40.02
C ASN A 66 -20.11 -10.00 -39.83
N GLY A 67 -19.89 -9.49 -38.60
CA GLY A 67 -20.06 -8.08 -38.26
C GLY A 67 -21.51 -7.68 -37.98
N GLU A 68 -22.44 -8.62 -37.88
CA GLU A 68 -23.84 -8.35 -37.57
C GLU A 68 -23.99 -8.01 -36.07
N PRO A 69 -24.74 -6.94 -35.72
CA PRO A 69 -24.92 -6.53 -34.33
C PRO A 69 -25.72 -7.58 -33.55
N LEU A 70 -25.31 -7.83 -32.32
CA LEU A 70 -25.99 -8.74 -31.40
C LEU A 70 -26.54 -7.97 -30.20
N PRO A 71 -27.72 -8.40 -29.67
CA PRO A 71 -28.30 -7.79 -28.48
C PRO A 71 -27.40 -7.96 -27.26
N VAL A 72 -27.12 -6.85 -26.56
CA VAL A 72 -26.37 -6.82 -25.29
C VAL A 72 -27.32 -6.37 -24.20
N ILE A 73 -27.47 -7.17 -23.16
CA ILE A 73 -28.35 -6.90 -22.03
C ILE A 73 -27.48 -6.77 -20.77
N LYS A 74 -27.55 -5.64 -20.08
CA LYS A 74 -26.89 -5.48 -18.78
C LYS A 74 -27.73 -6.18 -17.72
N THR A 75 -27.17 -7.22 -17.08
CA THR A 75 -27.85 -8.05 -16.08
C THR A 75 -27.54 -7.64 -14.65
N GLU A 76 -26.29 -7.16 -14.40
CA GLU A 76 -25.85 -6.63 -13.12
C GLU A 76 -24.97 -5.39 -13.32
N ALA A 77 -24.49 -4.80 -12.22
CA ALA A 77 -23.67 -3.58 -12.29
C ALA A 77 -22.45 -3.74 -13.22
N SER A 78 -21.80 -4.89 -13.19
CA SER A 78 -20.59 -5.19 -13.97
C SER A 78 -20.73 -6.48 -14.80
N GLU A 79 -21.95 -6.89 -15.15
CA GLU A 79 -22.22 -8.09 -15.95
C GLU A 79 -23.17 -7.79 -17.12
N TRP A 80 -22.89 -8.43 -18.25
CA TRP A 80 -23.70 -8.35 -19.47
C TRP A 80 -23.90 -9.73 -20.07
N LEU A 81 -25.08 -9.92 -20.65
CA LEU A 81 -25.49 -11.09 -21.41
C LEU A 81 -25.57 -10.71 -22.90
N VAL A 82 -24.96 -11.52 -23.75
CA VAL A 82 -25.06 -11.40 -25.22
C VAL A 82 -25.74 -12.64 -25.75
N HIS A 83 -26.87 -12.45 -26.50
CA HIS A 83 -27.50 -13.52 -27.23
C HIS A 83 -26.89 -13.67 -28.63
N HIS A 84 -26.61 -14.89 -29.06
CA HIS A 84 -26.00 -15.17 -30.35
C HIS A 84 -26.49 -16.50 -30.97
N PRO A 85 -26.46 -16.65 -32.31
CA PRO A 85 -27.00 -17.83 -32.99
C PRO A 85 -26.01 -18.99 -32.99
N GLY A 86 -25.90 -19.70 -31.87
CA GLY A 86 -25.02 -20.88 -31.79
C GLY A 86 -23.53 -20.53 -31.69
N SER A 87 -22.69 -21.43 -32.22
CA SER A 87 -21.21 -21.25 -32.20
C SER A 87 -20.79 -20.15 -33.18
N THR A 88 -20.03 -19.16 -32.67
CA THR A 88 -19.54 -18.02 -33.47
C THR A 88 -18.30 -17.39 -32.85
N THR A 89 -17.60 -16.55 -33.61
CA THR A 89 -16.63 -15.61 -33.05
C THR A 89 -17.36 -14.35 -32.63
N LEU A 90 -17.46 -14.13 -31.33
CA LEU A 90 -18.07 -12.95 -30.76
C LEU A 90 -17.02 -11.84 -30.61
N ARG A 91 -17.38 -10.63 -31.06
CA ARG A 91 -16.56 -9.41 -30.89
C ARG A 91 -17.31 -8.44 -29.99
N LEU A 92 -16.70 -8.07 -28.85
CA LEU A 92 -17.15 -6.94 -28.03
C LEU A 92 -16.29 -5.72 -28.35
N SER A 93 -16.90 -4.54 -28.42
CA SER A 93 -16.20 -3.27 -28.52
C SER A 93 -16.82 -2.28 -27.53
N TYR A 94 -15.97 -1.61 -26.78
CA TYR A 94 -16.39 -0.61 -25.80
C TYR A 94 -15.28 0.43 -25.57
N ARG A 95 -15.65 1.50 -24.90
CA ARG A 95 -14.74 2.57 -24.54
C ARG A 95 -14.58 2.63 -23.02
N TYR A 96 -13.36 2.90 -22.58
CA TYR A 96 -13.03 3.02 -21.16
C TYR A 96 -12.39 4.39 -20.89
N PHE A 97 -12.98 5.18 -19.97
CA PHE A 97 -12.43 6.48 -19.59
C PHE A 97 -11.20 6.30 -18.70
N ALA A 98 -10.03 6.68 -19.21
CA ALA A 98 -8.70 6.49 -18.63
C ALA A 98 -8.08 7.86 -18.35
N ASN A 99 -8.42 8.46 -17.20
CA ASN A 99 -7.98 9.81 -16.82
C ASN A 99 -7.45 9.87 -15.38
N GLN A 100 -6.81 8.81 -14.93
CA GLN A 100 -6.23 8.73 -13.59
C GLN A 100 -4.79 8.25 -13.66
N PRO A 101 -3.79 9.16 -13.51
CA PRO A 101 -2.37 8.84 -13.64
C PRO A 101 -1.80 8.43 -12.28
N ASP A 102 -2.23 7.30 -11.73
CA ASP A 102 -1.66 6.71 -10.52
C ASP A 102 -1.13 5.30 -10.80
N ALA A 103 -0.42 4.68 -9.85
CA ALA A 103 0.18 3.36 -10.01
C ALA A 103 -0.86 2.25 -10.28
N GLY A 104 -2.10 2.43 -9.91
CA GLY A 104 -3.12 1.40 -9.95
C GLY A 104 -4.27 1.63 -10.91
N ALA A 105 -4.25 2.65 -11.78
CA ALA A 105 -5.38 2.98 -12.64
C ALA A 105 -5.05 2.98 -14.14
N CYS A 106 -5.63 3.88 -14.93
CA CYS A 106 -5.38 4.00 -16.35
C CYS A 106 -5.30 5.47 -16.76
N TRP A 107 -4.40 5.75 -17.70
CA TRP A 107 -4.23 7.04 -18.34
C TRP A 107 -4.11 6.89 -19.86
N ALA A 108 -4.74 7.77 -20.63
CA ALA A 108 -4.69 7.74 -22.08
C ALA A 108 -4.61 9.14 -22.67
N ASP A 109 -3.49 9.45 -23.31
CA ASP A 109 -3.32 10.61 -24.20
C ASP A 109 -2.32 10.31 -25.32
N PRO A 110 -2.16 11.21 -26.31
CA PRO A 110 -1.26 10.96 -27.42
C PRO A 110 0.21 10.77 -27.03
N GLU A 111 0.69 11.35 -25.94
CA GLU A 111 2.08 11.25 -25.50
C GLU A 111 2.33 10.01 -24.65
N TRP A 112 1.30 9.55 -23.93
CA TRP A 112 1.45 8.45 -22.99
C TRP A 112 0.15 7.66 -22.78
N MET A 113 0.24 6.35 -22.92
CA MET A 113 -0.81 5.42 -22.55
C MET A 113 -0.30 4.52 -21.43
N TYR A 114 -0.97 4.54 -20.29
CA TYR A 114 -0.75 3.62 -19.18
C TYR A 114 -2.03 2.88 -18.85
N VAL A 115 -1.96 1.58 -18.79
CA VAL A 115 -3.13 0.73 -18.55
C VAL A 115 -2.81 -0.33 -17.52
N ASN A 116 -3.58 -0.34 -16.44
CA ASN A 116 -3.72 -1.47 -15.55
C ASN A 116 -4.91 -2.32 -16.04
N PRO A 117 -4.67 -3.48 -16.65
CA PRO A 117 -5.67 -4.18 -17.46
C PRO A 117 -6.92 -4.61 -16.67
N VAL A 118 -6.77 -4.88 -15.38
CA VAL A 118 -7.90 -5.29 -14.52
C VAL A 118 -9.02 -4.23 -14.47
N HIS A 119 -8.69 -2.96 -14.76
CA HIS A 119 -9.68 -1.88 -14.81
C HIS A 119 -10.62 -1.96 -16.01
N CYS A 120 -10.12 -2.44 -17.14
CA CYS A 120 -10.79 -2.24 -18.41
C CYS A 120 -11.00 -3.51 -19.26
N LEU A 121 -10.36 -4.63 -18.94
CA LEU A 121 -10.54 -5.86 -19.73
C LEU A 121 -11.64 -6.73 -19.14
N MET A 122 -12.67 -7.00 -19.94
CA MET A 122 -13.75 -7.93 -19.59
C MET A 122 -13.28 -9.37 -19.66
N TYR A 123 -13.93 -10.25 -18.92
CA TYR A 123 -13.68 -11.68 -18.90
C TYR A 123 -14.95 -12.52 -18.97
N ARG A 124 -14.75 -13.78 -19.28
CA ARG A 124 -15.71 -14.87 -19.12
C ARG A 124 -15.23 -15.77 -18.00
N GLU A 125 -16.10 -16.10 -17.07
CA GLU A 125 -15.78 -16.93 -15.92
C GLU A 125 -15.32 -18.34 -16.32
N ASP A 126 -15.94 -18.91 -17.36
CA ASP A 126 -15.66 -20.24 -17.88
C ASP A 126 -14.33 -20.33 -18.68
N SER A 127 -13.69 -19.22 -19.03
CA SER A 127 -12.44 -19.18 -19.80
C SER A 127 -11.29 -18.47 -19.13
N MET A 128 -11.40 -18.12 -17.84
CA MET A 128 -10.35 -17.39 -17.11
C MET A 128 -9.00 -18.12 -17.07
N GLY A 129 -9.00 -19.44 -17.04
CA GLY A 129 -7.78 -20.28 -17.08
C GLY A 129 -7.23 -20.55 -18.49
N GLN A 130 -7.74 -19.91 -19.53
CA GLN A 130 -7.29 -20.13 -20.91
C GLN A 130 -6.32 -19.06 -21.39
N PRO A 131 -5.39 -19.39 -22.32
CA PRO A 131 -4.43 -18.44 -22.85
C PRO A 131 -5.08 -17.21 -23.49
N CYS A 132 -4.50 -16.03 -23.24
CA CYS A 132 -4.93 -14.76 -23.78
C CYS A 132 -3.85 -14.12 -24.64
N ARG A 133 -4.27 -13.28 -25.60
CA ARG A 133 -3.36 -12.44 -26.38
C ARG A 133 -3.78 -10.97 -26.29
N LEU A 134 -2.81 -10.08 -26.11
CA LEU A 134 -2.99 -8.63 -26.07
C LEU A 134 -2.30 -7.99 -27.26
N HIS A 135 -3.03 -7.19 -28.03
CA HIS A 135 -2.50 -6.26 -29.02
C HIS A 135 -2.66 -4.82 -28.49
N VAL A 136 -1.56 -4.10 -28.42
CA VAL A 136 -1.57 -2.67 -28.07
C VAL A 136 -1.47 -1.87 -29.36
N ARG A 137 -2.54 -1.13 -29.69
CA ARG A 137 -2.58 -0.21 -30.82
C ARG A 137 -1.94 1.11 -30.43
N THR A 138 -0.99 1.57 -31.23
CA THR A 138 -0.27 2.84 -31.02
C THR A 138 -0.67 3.93 -32.00
N GLU A 139 -1.63 3.67 -32.88
CA GLU A 139 -2.19 4.66 -33.79
C GLU A 139 -2.79 5.83 -33.01
N GLY A 140 -2.47 7.05 -33.43
CA GLY A 140 -2.86 8.28 -32.75
C GLY A 140 -1.92 8.70 -31.61
N MET A 141 -0.91 7.92 -31.28
CA MET A 141 0.13 8.33 -30.35
C MET A 141 1.17 9.22 -31.02
N SER A 142 1.75 10.14 -30.23
CA SER A 142 2.78 11.09 -30.69
C SER A 142 4.12 10.39 -30.85
N THR A 143 4.70 10.52 -32.05
CA THR A 143 6.05 10.05 -32.38
C THR A 143 7.08 11.18 -32.41
N SER A 144 6.77 12.34 -31.86
CA SER A 144 7.63 13.53 -31.87
C SER A 144 8.97 13.31 -31.17
N ALA A 145 9.03 12.42 -30.17
CA ALA A 145 10.26 12.08 -29.45
C ALA A 145 10.93 10.79 -29.97
N GLY A 146 10.35 10.08 -30.93
CA GLY A 146 10.86 8.83 -31.48
C GLY A 146 9.78 7.78 -31.70
N PRO A 147 10.16 6.51 -31.96
CA PRO A 147 9.22 5.42 -32.08
C PRO A 147 8.54 5.13 -30.74
N ILE A 148 7.29 4.68 -30.79
CA ILE A 148 6.57 4.25 -29.58
C ILE A 148 7.18 2.96 -29.06
N ILE A 149 7.56 2.98 -27.79
CA ILE A 149 8.03 1.82 -27.03
C ILE A 149 6.87 1.33 -26.15
N ILE A 150 6.68 0.02 -26.07
CA ILE A 150 5.71 -0.60 -25.18
C ILE A 150 6.50 -1.36 -24.10
N ALA A 151 6.27 -0.96 -22.84
CA ALA A 151 6.82 -1.60 -21.65
C ALA A 151 5.75 -2.46 -20.99
N THR A 152 5.99 -3.76 -20.83
CA THR A 152 5.14 -4.73 -20.14
C THR A 152 5.97 -5.93 -19.69
N SER A 153 5.49 -6.67 -18.69
CA SER A 153 6.07 -7.94 -18.26
C SER A 153 5.54 -9.15 -19.03
N LEU A 154 4.61 -8.97 -19.96
CA LEU A 154 4.12 -10.03 -20.84
C LEU A 154 5.15 -10.38 -21.91
N HIS A 155 5.22 -11.65 -22.27
CA HIS A 155 6.05 -12.11 -23.37
C HIS A 155 5.42 -11.78 -24.72
N GLY A 156 6.23 -11.28 -25.67
CA GLY A 156 5.78 -10.97 -27.03
C GLY A 156 6.48 -9.78 -27.65
N GLN A 157 5.95 -9.33 -28.77
CA GLN A 157 6.44 -8.18 -29.52
C GLN A 157 5.25 -7.35 -30.04
N ALA A 158 5.49 -6.08 -30.31
CA ALA A 158 4.41 -5.15 -30.67
C ALA A 158 3.66 -5.56 -31.94
N ASP A 159 4.34 -6.14 -32.92
CA ASP A 159 3.78 -6.60 -34.20
C ASP A 159 3.03 -7.93 -34.11
N GLN A 160 3.42 -8.80 -33.18
CA GLN A 160 2.83 -10.13 -32.99
C GLN A 160 1.83 -10.18 -31.83
N GLY A 161 1.82 -9.16 -31.01
CA GLY A 161 1.07 -9.10 -29.76
C GLY A 161 1.80 -9.79 -28.61
N TYR A 162 1.26 -9.59 -27.41
CA TYR A 162 1.76 -10.12 -26.14
C TYR A 162 0.88 -11.28 -25.69
N THR A 163 1.47 -12.28 -25.04
CA THR A 163 0.78 -13.50 -24.62
C THR A 163 0.74 -13.59 -23.10
N ALA A 164 -0.40 -14.01 -22.57
CA ALA A 164 -0.58 -14.39 -21.17
C ALA A 164 -1.06 -15.85 -21.12
N SER A 165 -0.62 -16.60 -20.13
CA SER A 165 -1.03 -18.00 -19.90
C SER A 165 -2.50 -18.14 -19.58
N ASP A 166 -3.08 -17.10 -18.99
CA ASP A 166 -4.48 -17.03 -18.56
C ASP A 166 -4.92 -15.56 -18.35
N TYR A 167 -6.19 -15.36 -18.00
CA TYR A 167 -6.71 -14.04 -17.69
C TYR A 167 -6.08 -13.41 -16.44
N HIS A 168 -5.71 -14.22 -15.43
CA HIS A 168 -5.09 -13.69 -14.21
C HIS A 168 -3.72 -13.06 -14.52
N GLU A 169 -2.88 -13.72 -15.33
CA GLU A 169 -1.61 -13.14 -15.78
C GLU A 169 -1.83 -11.90 -16.64
N LEU A 170 -2.82 -11.92 -17.55
CA LEU A 170 -3.13 -10.77 -18.39
C LEU A 170 -3.46 -9.52 -17.57
N VAL A 171 -4.38 -9.65 -16.59
CA VAL A 171 -4.84 -8.49 -15.80
C VAL A 171 -3.87 -8.08 -14.70
N ASP A 172 -2.91 -8.92 -14.37
CA ASP A 172 -1.80 -8.64 -13.45
C ASP A 172 -0.53 -8.13 -14.16
N SER A 173 -0.65 -7.78 -15.45
CA SER A 173 0.45 -7.29 -16.29
C SER A 173 0.14 -5.93 -16.89
N PRO A 174 0.30 -4.83 -16.12
CA PRO A 174 0.14 -3.48 -16.65
C PRO A 174 1.13 -3.21 -17.78
N TRP A 175 0.81 -2.20 -18.60
CA TRP A 175 1.71 -1.74 -19.64
C TRP A 175 1.72 -0.23 -19.78
N MET A 176 2.83 0.28 -20.31
CA MET A 176 2.98 1.67 -20.74
C MET A 176 3.38 1.73 -22.21
N ALA A 177 2.87 2.71 -22.93
CA ALA A 177 3.30 3.01 -24.29
C ALA A 177 3.62 4.51 -24.44
N SER A 178 4.82 4.84 -24.89
CA SER A 178 5.26 6.23 -25.14
C SER A 178 6.53 6.25 -25.98
N ALA A 179 6.76 7.34 -26.73
CA ALA A 179 8.04 7.63 -27.36
C ALA A 179 9.09 8.20 -26.38
N GLN A 180 8.70 8.48 -25.13
CA GLN A 180 9.55 9.10 -24.11
C GLN A 180 9.96 8.12 -23.00
N LEU A 181 9.70 6.82 -23.15
CA LEU A 181 10.11 5.83 -22.17
C LEU A 181 11.62 5.72 -22.09
N GLN A 182 12.13 5.77 -20.86
CA GLN A 182 13.53 5.51 -20.54
C GLN A 182 13.65 4.12 -19.91
N ARG A 183 14.82 3.48 -20.04
CA ARG A 183 15.05 2.12 -19.57
C ARG A 183 16.42 1.99 -18.94
N LEU A 184 16.52 1.30 -17.81
CA LEU A 184 17.74 0.79 -17.21
C LEU A 184 17.59 -0.70 -16.93
N ASP A 185 18.66 -1.46 -17.10
CA ASP A 185 18.69 -2.91 -16.93
C ASP A 185 19.84 -3.31 -16.00
N TRP A 186 19.62 -4.34 -15.18
CA TRP A 186 20.66 -4.99 -14.40
C TRP A 186 20.29 -6.45 -14.13
N VAL A 187 21.25 -7.22 -13.64
CA VAL A 187 21.04 -8.61 -13.23
C VAL A 187 21.44 -8.73 -11.75
N SER A 188 20.62 -9.37 -10.95
CA SER A 188 20.91 -9.67 -9.55
C SER A 188 20.53 -11.11 -9.25
N GLU A 189 21.45 -11.90 -8.66
CA GLU A 189 21.24 -13.32 -8.31
C GLU A 189 20.69 -14.17 -9.47
N GLY A 190 21.08 -13.84 -10.72
CA GLY A 190 20.63 -14.53 -11.93
C GLY A 190 19.27 -14.11 -12.46
N VAL A 191 18.59 -13.16 -11.81
CA VAL A 191 17.31 -12.58 -12.24
C VAL A 191 17.55 -11.30 -13.03
N ALA A 192 16.87 -11.15 -14.16
CA ALA A 192 16.89 -9.92 -14.95
C ALA A 192 15.92 -8.88 -14.35
N PHE A 193 16.41 -7.67 -14.13
CA PHE A 193 15.61 -6.55 -13.66
C PHE A 193 15.60 -5.42 -14.68
N VAL A 194 14.44 -4.82 -14.87
CA VAL A 194 14.24 -3.70 -15.80
C VAL A 194 13.53 -2.57 -15.06
N LEU A 195 14.07 -1.35 -15.14
CA LEU A 195 13.40 -0.13 -14.70
C LEU A 195 12.97 0.66 -15.93
N TRP A 196 11.66 0.74 -16.14
CA TRP A 196 11.02 1.63 -17.09
C TRP A 196 10.64 2.94 -16.40
N MET A 197 10.87 4.06 -17.08
CA MET A 197 10.60 5.38 -16.49
C MET A 197 9.84 6.26 -17.48
N HIS A 198 8.77 6.91 -17.01
CA HIS A 198 8.02 7.92 -17.74
C HIS A 198 7.77 9.16 -16.87
N GLY A 199 7.85 10.35 -17.48
CA GLY A 199 7.54 11.61 -16.79
C GLY A 199 8.58 12.06 -15.76
N VAL A 200 9.72 11.38 -15.66
CA VAL A 200 10.85 11.77 -14.80
C VAL A 200 11.98 12.37 -15.62
N PRO A 201 12.77 13.31 -15.05
CA PRO A 201 14.01 13.75 -15.68
C PRO A 201 14.94 12.58 -15.96
N ALA A 202 15.64 12.58 -17.09
CA ALA A 202 16.62 11.55 -17.38
C ALA A 202 17.73 11.60 -16.30
N PRO A 203 18.01 10.47 -15.61
CA PRO A 203 19.12 10.41 -14.68
C PRO A 203 20.46 10.55 -15.42
N ASP A 204 21.37 11.34 -14.89
CA ASP A 204 22.74 11.42 -15.41
C ASP A 204 23.51 10.11 -15.19
N GLU A 205 24.71 9.96 -15.78
CA GLU A 205 25.52 8.74 -15.69
C GLU A 205 25.82 8.33 -14.24
N ALA A 206 26.06 9.30 -13.36
CA ALA A 206 26.36 9.05 -11.96
C ALA A 206 25.12 8.49 -11.23
N MET A 207 23.96 9.10 -11.48
CA MET A 207 22.68 8.64 -10.93
C MET A 207 22.27 7.26 -11.49
N GLN A 208 22.44 7.02 -12.80
CA GLN A 208 22.21 5.70 -13.39
C GLN A 208 23.05 4.62 -12.72
N ALA A 209 24.34 4.88 -12.54
CA ALA A 209 25.25 3.97 -11.86
C ALA A 209 24.86 3.76 -10.38
N GLN A 210 24.36 4.80 -9.71
CA GLN A 210 23.87 4.70 -8.33
C GLN A 210 22.60 3.83 -8.26
N ILE A 211 21.62 4.09 -9.14
CA ILE A 211 20.37 3.31 -9.23
C ILE A 211 20.72 1.83 -9.43
N CYS A 212 21.50 1.50 -10.47
CA CYS A 212 21.84 0.11 -10.76
C CYS A 212 22.49 -0.57 -9.55
N ARG A 213 23.49 0.05 -8.90
CA ARG A 213 24.14 -0.55 -7.73
C ARG A 213 23.22 -0.76 -6.55
N GLN A 214 22.42 0.25 -6.17
CA GLN A 214 21.58 0.17 -4.98
C GLN A 214 20.40 -0.78 -5.19
N TRP A 215 19.77 -0.76 -6.37
CA TRP A 215 18.65 -1.64 -6.68
C TRP A 215 19.11 -3.09 -6.88
N GLU A 216 20.29 -3.31 -7.46
CA GLU A 216 20.94 -4.63 -7.51
C GLU A 216 21.17 -5.19 -6.10
N THR A 217 21.79 -4.40 -5.21
CA THR A 217 22.09 -4.82 -3.84
C THR A 217 20.82 -5.07 -3.04
N MET A 218 19.82 -4.20 -3.17
CA MET A 218 18.51 -4.38 -2.54
C MET A 218 17.83 -5.68 -2.98
N ALA A 219 17.80 -5.95 -4.28
CA ALA A 219 17.24 -7.19 -4.82
C ALA A 219 18.04 -8.42 -4.37
N SER A 220 19.38 -8.35 -4.41
CA SER A 220 20.27 -9.43 -3.98
C SER A 220 20.00 -9.82 -2.52
N VAL A 221 19.92 -8.85 -1.61
CA VAL A 221 19.66 -9.11 -0.18
C VAL A 221 18.30 -9.77 0.04
N GLN A 222 17.25 -9.33 -0.65
CA GLN A 222 15.94 -9.97 -0.57
C GLN A 222 15.98 -11.42 -1.08
N ILE A 223 16.59 -11.64 -2.25
CA ILE A 223 16.71 -12.97 -2.84
C ILE A 223 17.55 -13.91 -1.96
N GLN A 224 18.69 -13.45 -1.45
CA GLN A 224 19.55 -14.26 -0.57
C GLN A 224 18.84 -14.58 0.76
N THR A 225 18.08 -13.64 1.31
CA THR A 225 17.31 -13.88 2.54
C THR A 225 16.23 -14.94 2.34
N LEU A 226 15.56 -14.96 1.20
CA LEU A 226 14.43 -15.84 0.93
C LEU A 226 14.81 -17.10 0.14
N GLY A 227 15.99 -17.11 -0.50
CA GLY A 227 16.59 -18.24 -1.19
C GLY A 227 16.45 -18.21 -2.70
N ARG A 228 15.33 -17.82 -3.27
CA ARG A 228 15.09 -17.76 -4.72
C ARG A 228 14.04 -16.68 -5.04
N PHE A 229 14.23 -15.96 -6.14
CA PHE A 229 13.20 -15.09 -6.68
C PHE A 229 12.10 -15.91 -7.38
N PRO A 230 10.81 -15.50 -7.28
CA PRO A 230 9.72 -16.28 -7.90
C PRO A 230 9.71 -16.30 -9.42
N GLN A 231 10.39 -15.38 -10.08
CA GLN A 231 10.40 -15.17 -11.53
C GLN A 231 11.83 -15.07 -12.06
N ASP A 232 12.01 -15.27 -13.37
CA ASP A 232 13.33 -15.10 -14.02
C ASP A 232 13.59 -13.64 -14.44
N GLU A 233 12.53 -12.83 -14.50
CA GLU A 233 12.57 -11.40 -14.87
C GLU A 233 11.55 -10.62 -14.06
N PHE A 234 11.91 -9.37 -13.68
CA PHE A 234 11.03 -8.46 -12.96
C PHE A 234 11.16 -7.03 -13.46
N HIS A 235 10.02 -6.33 -13.64
CA HIS A 235 9.95 -4.97 -14.15
C HIS A 235 9.51 -3.99 -13.06
N PHE A 236 10.25 -2.91 -12.89
CA PHE A 236 9.78 -1.71 -12.20
C PHE A 236 9.30 -0.70 -13.25
N MET A 237 8.12 -0.13 -13.04
CA MET A 237 7.51 0.88 -13.91
C MET A 237 7.34 2.18 -13.12
N LEU A 238 8.25 3.13 -13.27
CA LEU A 238 8.23 4.40 -12.55
C LEU A 238 7.51 5.47 -13.36
N VAL A 239 6.50 6.09 -12.74
CA VAL A 239 5.72 7.20 -13.26
C VAL A 239 5.99 8.45 -12.42
N GLY A 240 6.58 9.47 -13.03
CA GLY A 240 6.79 10.77 -12.39
C GLY A 240 5.61 11.70 -12.60
N LEU A 241 5.02 12.19 -11.50
CA LEU A 241 3.90 13.13 -11.53
C LEU A 241 4.34 14.56 -11.19
N PRO A 242 3.66 15.61 -11.72
CA PRO A 242 4.08 16.99 -11.49
C PRO A 242 3.71 17.56 -10.12
N TYR A 243 3.02 16.81 -9.29
CA TYR A 243 2.56 17.19 -7.94
C TYR A 243 2.97 16.16 -6.91
N ALA A 244 2.84 16.48 -5.61
CA ALA A 244 3.14 15.55 -4.53
C ALA A 244 2.23 14.32 -4.62
N PHE A 245 2.86 13.16 -4.77
CA PHE A 245 2.17 11.87 -4.91
C PHE A 245 3.09 10.73 -4.47
N TYR A 246 2.50 9.68 -3.93
CA TYR A 246 3.20 8.46 -3.51
C TYR A 246 2.25 7.28 -3.58
N HIS A 247 2.51 6.31 -4.45
CA HIS A 247 1.71 5.09 -4.60
C HIS A 247 2.54 3.99 -5.26
N GLY A 248 2.59 2.81 -4.65
CA GLY A 248 3.09 1.57 -5.25
C GLY A 248 1.94 0.60 -5.50
N VAL A 249 2.12 -0.30 -6.47
CA VAL A 249 1.19 -1.40 -6.73
C VAL A 249 1.94 -2.62 -7.19
N GLU A 250 1.81 -3.67 -6.41
CA GLU A 250 2.45 -4.95 -6.65
C GLU A 250 1.76 -5.77 -7.74
N HIS A 251 2.55 -6.41 -8.57
CA HIS A 251 2.17 -7.40 -9.56
C HIS A 251 3.13 -8.60 -9.52
N ARG A 252 2.73 -9.72 -10.10
CA ARG A 252 3.53 -10.96 -10.03
C ARG A 252 4.91 -10.84 -10.66
N ARG A 253 5.02 -10.12 -11.79
CA ARG A 253 6.25 -9.97 -12.59
C ARG A 253 6.70 -8.52 -12.73
N CYS A 254 5.99 -7.60 -12.13
CA CYS A 254 6.34 -6.19 -12.15
C CYS A 254 5.76 -5.45 -10.95
N THR A 255 6.14 -4.19 -10.81
CA THR A 255 5.48 -3.23 -9.94
C THR A 255 5.37 -1.89 -10.62
N VAL A 256 4.34 -1.13 -10.30
CA VAL A 256 4.20 0.25 -10.77
C VAL A 256 4.37 1.20 -9.60
N LEU A 257 5.27 2.18 -9.76
CA LEU A 257 5.63 3.17 -8.77
C LEU A 257 5.25 4.55 -9.30
N ALA A 258 4.35 5.27 -8.65
CA ALA A 258 3.97 6.63 -9.03
C ALA A 258 4.36 7.61 -7.91
N LEU A 259 5.29 8.52 -8.21
CA LEU A 259 5.81 9.50 -7.27
C LEU A 259 5.83 10.91 -7.88
N GLY A 260 5.83 11.91 -7.00
CA GLY A 260 6.00 13.30 -7.41
C GLY A 260 6.19 14.27 -6.25
N PRO A 261 6.71 15.47 -6.50
CA PRO A 261 6.98 16.06 -7.83
C PRO A 261 8.14 15.37 -8.56
N ALA A 262 7.95 15.10 -9.86
CA ALA A 262 8.90 14.35 -10.69
C ALA A 262 10.33 14.92 -10.69
N THR A 263 10.47 16.25 -10.59
CA THR A 263 11.77 16.95 -10.53
C THR A 263 12.57 16.66 -9.27
N GLU A 264 11.95 16.12 -8.24
CA GLU A 264 12.57 15.81 -6.95
C GLU A 264 12.90 14.33 -6.77
N ILE A 265 12.51 13.46 -7.70
CA ILE A 265 12.67 11.99 -7.59
C ILE A 265 14.14 11.59 -7.42
N TRP A 266 15.07 12.19 -8.17
CA TRP A 266 16.50 11.91 -8.07
C TRP A 266 17.24 12.72 -6.98
N LYS A 267 16.47 13.42 -6.11
CA LYS A 267 16.99 14.25 -5.03
C LYS A 267 16.30 13.88 -3.71
N HIS A 268 15.36 14.70 -3.29
CA HIS A 268 14.69 14.58 -1.99
C HIS A 268 13.77 13.36 -1.89
N LEU A 269 13.21 12.89 -3.02
CA LEU A 269 12.29 11.73 -3.04
C LEU A 269 13.01 10.41 -3.37
N TYR A 270 14.34 10.40 -3.49
CA TYR A 270 15.03 9.16 -3.87
C TYR A 270 14.98 8.10 -2.76
N ARG A 271 14.98 8.52 -1.50
CA ARG A 271 14.83 7.62 -0.35
C ARG A 271 13.43 6.99 -0.34
N GLU A 272 12.39 7.78 -0.54
CA GLU A 272 11.00 7.31 -0.64
C GLU A 272 10.82 6.37 -1.83
N LEU A 273 11.48 6.66 -2.95
CA LEU A 273 11.48 5.77 -4.11
C LEU A 273 12.12 4.41 -3.78
N LEU A 274 13.26 4.39 -3.09
CA LEU A 274 13.89 3.14 -2.64
C LEU A 274 12.97 2.38 -1.66
N GLY A 275 12.33 3.08 -0.73
CA GLY A 275 11.41 2.50 0.24
C GLY A 275 10.24 1.78 -0.45
N VAL A 276 9.54 2.48 -1.35
CA VAL A 276 8.43 1.85 -2.08
C VAL A 276 8.91 0.75 -3.02
N ALA A 277 10.06 0.90 -3.69
CA ALA A 277 10.59 -0.15 -4.56
C ALA A 277 10.95 -1.43 -3.80
N SER A 278 11.53 -1.29 -2.59
CA SER A 278 11.86 -2.43 -1.73
C SER A 278 10.61 -3.14 -1.19
N HIS A 279 9.59 -2.37 -0.78
CA HIS A 279 8.29 -2.88 -0.34
C HIS A 279 7.61 -3.67 -1.46
N GLU A 280 7.48 -3.08 -2.64
CA GLU A 280 6.81 -3.67 -3.79
C GLU A 280 7.57 -4.90 -4.34
N LEU A 281 8.91 -4.91 -4.27
CA LEU A 281 9.69 -6.08 -4.67
C LEU A 281 9.42 -7.27 -3.74
N PHE A 282 9.29 -7.04 -2.43
CA PHE A 282 9.00 -8.10 -1.48
C PHE A 282 7.62 -8.74 -1.71
N HIS A 283 6.68 -7.99 -2.26
CA HIS A 283 5.38 -8.53 -2.65
C HIS A 283 5.48 -9.62 -3.73
N ALA A 284 6.56 -9.73 -4.49
CA ALA A 284 6.73 -10.86 -5.42
C ALA A 284 6.61 -12.21 -4.69
N TRP A 285 7.03 -12.29 -3.42
CA TRP A 285 6.81 -13.41 -2.53
C TRP A 285 5.51 -13.28 -1.75
N ASN A 286 5.38 -12.25 -0.93
CA ASN A 286 4.25 -11.96 -0.03
C ASN A 286 3.46 -10.77 -0.57
N VAL A 287 2.47 -10.95 -1.36
CA VAL A 287 1.30 -11.80 -1.48
C VAL A 287 1.13 -12.35 -2.91
N LYS A 288 2.09 -12.10 -3.81
CA LYS A 288 1.91 -12.53 -5.20
C LYS A 288 2.19 -14.02 -5.38
N SER A 289 3.05 -14.61 -4.55
CA SER A 289 3.33 -16.04 -4.51
C SER A 289 2.59 -16.72 -3.37
N PHE A 290 3.10 -16.70 -2.16
CA PHE A 290 2.37 -17.28 -1.03
C PHE A 290 1.29 -16.32 -0.50
N ARG A 291 0.08 -16.84 -0.30
CA ARG A 291 -1.12 -16.05 -0.02
C ARG A 291 -1.85 -16.57 1.22
N PRO A 292 -2.63 -15.74 1.91
CA PRO A 292 -3.53 -16.21 2.94
C PRO A 292 -4.61 -17.12 2.35
N LYS A 293 -5.10 -18.04 3.18
CA LYS A 293 -6.22 -18.90 2.81
C LYS A 293 -7.43 -18.07 2.40
N GLY A 294 -8.03 -18.46 1.26
CA GLY A 294 -9.15 -17.74 0.65
C GLY A 294 -8.73 -16.69 -0.38
N MET A 295 -7.42 -16.42 -0.54
CA MET A 295 -6.86 -15.55 -1.57
C MET A 295 -5.97 -16.29 -2.57
N GLU A 296 -5.89 -17.63 -2.52
CA GLU A 296 -5.05 -18.44 -3.39
C GLU A 296 -5.39 -18.24 -4.88
N SER A 297 -6.68 -18.13 -5.16
CA SER A 297 -7.19 -17.82 -6.49
C SER A 297 -8.07 -16.56 -6.42
N TYR A 298 -7.69 -15.52 -7.16
CA TYR A 298 -8.44 -14.27 -7.16
C TYR A 298 -9.78 -14.43 -7.89
N ARG A 299 -10.83 -13.93 -7.23
CA ARG A 299 -12.15 -13.72 -7.81
C ARG A 299 -12.36 -12.23 -7.99
N TYR A 300 -12.76 -11.79 -9.17
CA TYR A 300 -12.89 -10.36 -9.50
C TYR A 300 -14.29 -9.79 -9.29
N GLU A 301 -15.24 -10.64 -8.92
CA GLU A 301 -16.58 -10.27 -8.50
C GLU A 301 -16.67 -10.19 -6.97
N GLY A 302 -16.85 -9.00 -6.44
CA GLY A 302 -17.10 -8.78 -5.03
C GLY A 302 -15.85 -8.84 -4.13
N TRP A 303 -16.09 -8.99 -2.85
CA TRP A 303 -15.11 -8.85 -1.78
C TRP A 303 -14.29 -10.13 -1.56
N MET A 304 -13.01 -9.98 -1.29
CA MET A 304 -12.11 -11.07 -0.89
C MET A 304 -11.48 -10.77 0.48
N TYR A 305 -12.31 -10.77 1.52
CA TYR A 305 -11.86 -10.49 2.89
C TYR A 305 -10.77 -11.43 3.36
N SER A 306 -9.79 -10.87 4.05
CA SER A 306 -8.80 -11.63 4.80
C SER A 306 -8.56 -10.98 6.16
N GLU A 307 -8.43 -11.80 7.19
CA GLU A 307 -8.07 -11.37 8.54
C GLU A 307 -6.56 -11.13 8.68
N LEU A 308 -5.77 -11.42 7.64
CA LEU A 308 -4.32 -11.45 7.66
C LEU A 308 -3.68 -10.28 6.88
N GLY A 309 -4.39 -9.15 6.76
CA GLY A 309 -3.88 -7.93 6.15
C GLY A 309 -2.54 -7.47 6.74
N TYR A 310 -2.39 -7.63 8.04
CA TYR A 310 -1.16 -7.33 8.75
C TYR A 310 0.04 -8.22 8.35
N VAL A 311 -0.20 -9.42 7.78
CA VAL A 311 0.88 -10.28 7.26
C VAL A 311 1.28 -9.84 5.87
N TYR A 312 0.32 -9.69 4.94
CA TYR A 312 0.69 -9.37 3.58
C TYR A 312 1.04 -7.89 3.36
N GLU A 313 0.63 -6.96 4.25
CA GLU A 313 1.01 -5.55 4.17
C GLU A 313 1.95 -5.12 5.31
N GLY A 314 1.61 -5.47 6.54
CA GLY A 314 2.41 -5.05 7.69
C GLY A 314 3.80 -5.67 7.71
N PHE A 315 3.91 -6.98 7.47
CA PHE A 315 5.22 -7.64 7.37
C PHE A 315 5.98 -7.12 6.15
N THR A 316 5.30 -6.86 5.03
CA THR A 316 5.95 -6.27 3.85
C THR A 316 6.47 -4.87 4.13
N THR A 317 5.73 -4.03 4.87
CA THR A 317 6.20 -2.71 5.31
C THR A 317 7.43 -2.83 6.21
N TYR A 318 7.44 -3.77 7.15
CA TYR A 318 8.61 -4.04 8.00
C TYR A 318 9.84 -4.44 7.18
N TYR A 319 9.68 -5.38 6.25
CA TYR A 319 10.78 -5.87 5.42
C TYR A 319 11.24 -4.86 4.37
N GLY A 320 10.36 -4.05 3.83
CA GLY A 320 10.70 -3.02 2.85
C GLY A 320 11.86 -2.15 3.35
N ASP A 321 11.73 -1.60 4.56
CA ASP A 321 12.75 -0.75 5.16
C ASP A 321 13.94 -1.56 5.73
N LEU A 322 13.68 -2.73 6.32
CA LEU A 322 14.75 -3.58 6.87
C LEU A 322 15.73 -4.07 5.79
N PHE A 323 15.23 -4.41 4.60
CA PHE A 323 16.09 -4.81 3.49
C PHE A 323 16.94 -3.65 2.96
N LEU A 324 16.49 -2.42 3.05
CA LEU A 324 17.32 -1.26 2.70
C LEU A 324 18.48 -1.07 3.66
N VAL A 325 18.31 -1.36 4.95
CA VAL A 325 19.41 -1.37 5.91
C VAL A 325 20.38 -2.52 5.62
N ARG A 326 19.87 -3.71 5.43
CA ARG A 326 20.65 -4.91 5.13
C ARG A 326 21.46 -4.80 3.85
N SER A 327 20.95 -4.07 2.86
CA SER A 327 21.65 -3.79 1.60
C SER A 327 22.60 -2.59 1.66
N GLY A 328 22.64 -1.86 2.79
CA GLY A 328 23.44 -0.64 2.94
C GLY A 328 22.86 0.58 2.20
N CYS A 329 21.63 0.50 1.70
CA CYS A 329 20.93 1.63 1.08
C CYS A 329 20.41 2.64 2.12
N LEU A 330 20.19 2.20 3.37
CA LEU A 330 19.90 3.04 4.53
C LEU A 330 20.91 2.79 5.64
N LEU A 331 21.23 3.83 6.38
CA LEU A 331 21.98 3.71 7.63
C LEU A 331 21.06 3.22 8.76
N PRO A 332 21.60 2.56 9.81
CA PRO A 332 20.80 2.11 10.95
C PRO A 332 20.01 3.22 11.65
N ASP A 333 20.55 4.42 11.75
CA ASP A 333 19.84 5.57 12.35
C ASP A 333 18.71 6.06 11.45
N GLU A 334 18.89 6.06 10.13
CA GLU A 334 17.85 6.39 9.16
C GLU A 334 16.68 5.38 9.21
N TYR A 335 16.99 4.09 9.40
CA TYR A 335 15.95 3.08 9.61
C TYR A 335 15.15 3.33 10.90
N LEU A 336 15.83 3.70 11.99
CA LEU A 336 15.12 4.04 13.23
C LEU A 336 14.25 5.30 13.06
N GLU A 337 14.63 6.24 12.19
CA GLU A 337 13.77 7.38 11.82
C GLU A 337 12.49 6.92 11.13
N GLU A 338 12.58 5.96 10.18
CA GLU A 338 11.38 5.38 9.53
C GLU A 338 10.49 4.66 10.56
N VAL A 339 11.07 3.82 11.42
CA VAL A 339 10.31 3.16 12.51
C VAL A 339 9.63 4.19 13.42
N ASN A 340 10.31 5.29 13.73
CA ASN A 340 9.76 6.36 14.56
C ASN A 340 8.62 7.12 13.86
N ALA A 341 8.64 7.22 12.53
CA ALA A 341 7.50 7.77 11.77
C ALA A 341 6.26 6.86 11.89
N TYR A 342 6.42 5.53 11.94
CA TYR A 342 5.32 4.61 12.21
C TYR A 342 4.84 4.69 13.67
N LEU A 343 5.74 4.84 14.63
CA LEU A 343 5.37 5.08 16.04
C LEU A 343 4.58 6.37 16.23
N LEU A 344 4.90 7.43 15.49
CA LEU A 344 4.12 8.66 15.51
C LEU A 344 2.69 8.42 14.99
N ARG A 345 2.55 7.72 13.87
CA ARG A 345 1.23 7.34 13.31
C ARG A 345 0.43 6.48 14.30
N HIS A 346 1.08 5.53 14.96
CA HIS A 346 0.48 4.72 16.03
C HIS A 346 -0.01 5.60 17.18
N SER A 347 0.82 6.52 17.67
CA SER A 347 0.46 7.42 18.79
C SER A 347 -0.71 8.34 18.45
N GLU A 348 -0.83 8.77 17.20
CA GLU A 348 -1.91 9.65 16.72
C GLU A 348 -3.21 8.90 16.37
N ASN A 349 -3.17 7.57 16.22
CA ASN A 349 -4.35 6.77 15.89
C ASN A 349 -5.01 6.18 17.15
N TYR A 350 -6.15 6.74 17.56
CA TYR A 350 -6.93 6.23 18.69
C TYR A 350 -7.75 4.97 18.38
N GLY A 351 -7.85 4.56 17.12
CA GLY A 351 -8.45 3.29 16.73
C GLY A 351 -7.79 2.08 17.40
N ARG A 352 -6.50 2.20 17.80
CA ARG A 352 -5.76 1.16 18.52
C ARG A 352 -6.36 0.74 19.87
N TYR A 353 -7.23 1.58 20.44
CA TYR A 353 -7.96 1.27 21.66
C TYR A 353 -9.34 0.63 21.40
N ASN A 354 -9.74 0.51 20.13
CA ASN A 354 -11.06 0.01 19.75
C ASN A 354 -10.97 -1.28 18.93
N HIS A 355 -10.11 -1.35 17.91
CA HIS A 355 -9.96 -2.52 17.03
C HIS A 355 -8.53 -3.04 17.01
N GLY A 356 -8.39 -4.37 17.03
CA GLY A 356 -7.13 -5.05 16.75
C GLY A 356 -6.82 -5.12 15.25
N LEU A 357 -5.63 -5.60 14.90
CA LEU A 357 -5.17 -5.74 13.52
C LEU A 357 -6.00 -6.73 12.70
N ARG A 358 -6.47 -7.82 13.32
CA ARG A 358 -7.29 -8.84 12.66
C ARG A 358 -8.59 -8.22 12.14
N GLU A 359 -9.33 -7.53 13.00
CA GLU A 359 -10.56 -6.84 12.64
C GLU A 359 -10.29 -5.70 11.65
N SER A 360 -9.25 -4.91 11.88
CA SER A 360 -8.83 -3.84 10.97
C SER A 360 -8.42 -4.35 9.58
N SER A 361 -7.93 -5.58 9.47
CA SER A 361 -7.63 -6.22 8.17
C SER A 361 -8.90 -6.42 7.34
N ILE A 362 -10.00 -6.84 7.95
CA ILE A 362 -11.31 -6.94 7.29
C ILE A 362 -11.82 -5.54 6.96
N ASP A 363 -11.75 -4.62 7.90
CA ASP A 363 -12.25 -3.25 7.78
C ASP A 363 -11.50 -2.41 6.74
N THR A 364 -10.27 -2.80 6.37
CA THR A 364 -9.55 -2.18 5.25
C THR A 364 -10.36 -2.25 3.95
N TRP A 365 -11.16 -3.28 3.74
CA TRP A 365 -12.06 -3.39 2.60
C TRP A 365 -13.24 -2.42 2.64
N VAL A 366 -13.60 -1.94 3.82
CA VAL A 366 -14.75 -1.03 4.00
C VAL A 366 -14.34 0.43 3.73
N ASP A 367 -13.24 0.88 4.33
CA ASP A 367 -12.82 2.29 4.26
C ASP A 367 -11.29 2.48 4.28
N GLY A 368 -10.52 1.49 3.85
CA GLY A 368 -9.05 1.55 3.85
C GLY A 368 -8.48 2.67 3.00
N TYR A 369 -9.08 2.95 1.88
CA TYR A 369 -8.62 3.95 0.92
C TYR A 369 -9.54 5.18 0.82
N SER A 370 -10.83 4.99 1.01
CA SER A 370 -11.82 6.07 1.08
C SER A 370 -12.24 6.26 2.53
N GLN A 371 -11.31 6.78 3.35
CA GLN A 371 -11.47 6.86 4.80
C GLN A 371 -12.68 7.68 5.21
N SER A 372 -13.53 7.09 6.05
CA SER A 372 -14.56 7.83 6.78
C SER A 372 -13.93 8.73 7.84
N GLN A 373 -14.62 9.80 8.24
CA GLN A 373 -14.15 10.67 9.33
C GLN A 373 -13.97 9.93 10.66
N SER A 374 -14.64 8.79 10.86
CA SER A 374 -14.50 7.96 12.04
C SER A 374 -13.31 6.99 12.01
N ALA A 375 -12.70 6.75 10.85
CA ALA A 375 -11.63 5.75 10.68
C ALA A 375 -10.48 5.88 11.70
N PRO A 376 -9.94 7.09 12.01
CA PRO A 376 -8.87 7.27 12.99
C PRO A 376 -9.25 6.89 14.43
N HIS A 377 -10.55 6.84 14.73
CA HIS A 377 -11.06 6.42 16.04
C HIS A 377 -11.55 4.98 16.06
N ARG A 378 -11.73 4.36 14.89
CA ARG A 378 -12.35 3.04 14.78
C ARG A 378 -11.31 1.94 14.63
N ARG A 379 -10.39 2.06 13.71
CA ARG A 379 -9.46 0.99 13.30
C ARG A 379 -8.01 1.46 13.23
N VAL A 380 -7.10 0.50 13.16
CA VAL A 380 -5.67 0.74 12.91
C VAL A 380 -5.30 0.49 11.45
N SER A 381 -4.17 1.05 11.01
CA SER A 381 -3.59 0.76 9.70
C SER A 381 -2.92 -0.61 9.72
N ILE A 382 -3.28 -1.49 8.81
CA ILE A 382 -2.61 -2.80 8.64
C ILE A 382 -1.15 -2.65 8.20
N TYR A 383 -0.80 -1.53 7.58
CA TYR A 383 0.57 -1.16 7.21
C TYR A 383 1.37 -0.70 8.43
N ALA A 384 0.99 0.42 9.03
CA ALA A 384 1.75 1.04 10.11
C ALA A 384 1.74 0.20 11.40
N GLU A 385 0.55 -0.21 11.87
CA GLU A 385 0.44 -1.04 13.07
C GLU A 385 0.98 -2.44 12.81
N GLY A 386 0.72 -3.00 11.62
CA GLY A 386 1.25 -4.29 11.20
C GLY A 386 2.77 -4.32 11.16
N MET A 387 3.41 -3.24 10.70
CA MET A 387 4.87 -3.07 10.72
C MET A 387 5.43 -3.09 12.14
N LEU A 388 4.83 -2.35 13.07
CA LEU A 388 5.28 -2.31 14.47
C LEU A 388 5.12 -3.68 15.16
N GLN A 389 4.02 -4.38 14.88
CA GLN A 389 3.81 -5.72 15.41
C GLN A 389 4.73 -6.76 14.76
N ALA A 390 5.08 -6.62 13.47
CA ALA A 390 6.09 -7.45 12.81
C ALA A 390 7.49 -7.23 13.40
N LEU A 391 7.87 -5.96 13.63
CA LEU A 391 9.09 -5.60 14.35
C LEU A 391 9.14 -6.27 15.73
N HIS A 392 8.09 -6.11 16.53
CA HIS A 392 8.03 -6.72 17.86
C HIS A 392 8.12 -8.24 17.79
N LEU A 393 7.39 -8.89 16.88
CA LEU A 393 7.43 -10.34 16.69
C LEU A 393 8.83 -10.83 16.31
N ASP A 394 9.52 -10.17 15.38
CA ASP A 394 10.89 -10.53 14.98
C ASP A 394 11.86 -10.42 16.17
N LEU A 395 11.79 -9.33 16.95
CA LEU A 395 12.60 -9.16 18.15
C LEU A 395 12.32 -10.24 19.21
N VAL A 396 11.04 -10.59 19.41
CA VAL A 396 10.64 -11.66 20.34
C VAL A 396 11.16 -13.03 19.88
N ILE A 397 11.05 -13.38 18.61
CA ILE A 397 11.58 -14.63 18.06
C ILE A 397 13.11 -14.69 18.27
N ARG A 398 13.83 -13.63 17.93
CA ARG A 398 15.30 -13.55 18.07
C ARG A 398 15.77 -13.65 19.51
N SER A 399 15.01 -13.12 20.47
CA SER A 399 15.37 -13.16 21.90
C SER A 399 15.03 -14.49 22.58
N SER A 400 14.19 -15.33 21.97
CA SER A 400 13.56 -16.53 22.61
C SER A 400 13.75 -17.82 21.81
N THR A 401 14.91 -18.02 21.22
CA THR A 401 15.16 -19.21 20.39
C THR A 401 15.43 -20.47 21.18
N VAL A 402 14.98 -21.61 20.66
CA VAL A 402 15.20 -22.95 21.26
C VAL A 402 16.68 -23.38 21.18
N ASN A 403 17.42 -22.92 20.18
CA ASN A 403 18.83 -23.23 19.95
C ASN A 403 19.67 -21.95 19.86
N ASN A 404 20.51 -21.70 20.87
CA ASN A 404 21.36 -20.49 20.96
C ASN A 404 22.45 -20.35 19.89
N GLU A 405 22.76 -21.38 19.10
CA GLU A 405 23.82 -21.32 18.08
C GLU A 405 23.39 -20.61 16.79
N SER A 406 22.10 -20.63 16.47
CA SER A 406 21.54 -19.90 15.33
C SER A 406 20.12 -19.45 15.69
N PRO A 407 19.95 -18.22 16.17
CA PRO A 407 18.63 -17.75 16.60
C PRO A 407 17.66 -17.70 15.43
N ALA A 408 16.46 -18.27 15.61
CA ALA A 408 15.36 -18.11 14.67
C ALA A 408 14.98 -16.62 14.54
N SER A 409 14.34 -16.28 13.44
CA SER A 409 13.93 -14.92 13.11
C SER A 409 12.62 -14.93 12.31
N LEU A 410 12.05 -13.78 12.10
CA LEU A 410 10.90 -13.65 11.20
C LEU A 410 11.27 -14.05 9.74
N ASP A 411 12.55 -13.89 9.34
CA ASP A 411 13.06 -14.37 8.05
C ASP A 411 12.82 -15.88 7.87
N ASP A 412 12.97 -16.67 8.94
CA ASP A 412 12.78 -18.13 8.89
C ASP A 412 11.30 -18.50 8.71
N LEU A 413 10.41 -17.75 9.35
CA LEU A 413 8.97 -17.91 9.17
C LEU A 413 8.57 -17.58 7.71
N ILE A 414 9.07 -16.48 7.14
CA ILE A 414 8.78 -16.13 5.74
C ILE A 414 9.35 -17.17 4.79
N ARG A 415 10.59 -17.65 5.01
CA ARG A 415 11.15 -18.77 4.24
C ARG A 415 10.32 -20.05 4.34
N TYR A 416 9.76 -20.34 5.50
CA TYR A 416 8.86 -21.47 5.69
C TYR A 416 7.58 -21.31 4.85
N LEU A 417 6.96 -20.13 4.85
CA LEU A 417 5.76 -19.86 4.03
C LEU A 417 6.08 -19.97 2.54
N TRP A 418 7.24 -19.46 2.11
CA TRP A 418 7.71 -19.58 0.74
C TRP A 418 7.93 -21.04 0.33
N LYS A 419 8.65 -21.83 1.14
CA LYS A 419 8.87 -23.26 0.88
C LYS A 419 7.57 -24.06 0.84
N ARG A 420 6.57 -23.68 1.64
CA ARG A 420 5.24 -24.31 1.53
C ARG A 420 4.60 -24.04 0.18
N PHE A 421 4.64 -22.81 -0.29
CA PHE A 421 4.11 -22.46 -1.62
C PHE A 421 4.82 -23.22 -2.74
N GLU A 422 6.13 -23.42 -2.65
CA GLU A 422 6.92 -24.19 -3.64
C GLU A 422 6.53 -25.67 -3.72
N GLN A 423 5.79 -26.22 -2.75
CA GLN A 423 5.27 -27.59 -2.81
C GLN A 423 4.18 -27.77 -3.88
N GLY A 424 3.65 -26.68 -4.41
CA GLY A 424 2.73 -26.70 -5.54
C GLY A 424 1.33 -26.17 -5.24
N PRO A 425 0.46 -26.13 -6.26
CA PRO A 425 -0.83 -25.45 -6.20
C PRO A 425 -1.84 -26.10 -5.23
N GLU A 426 -1.62 -27.36 -4.84
CA GLU A 426 -2.46 -28.06 -3.86
C GLU A 426 -2.16 -27.63 -2.41
N THR A 427 -1.09 -26.84 -2.18
CA THR A 427 -0.76 -26.34 -0.84
C THR A 427 -1.70 -25.18 -0.50
N PRO A 428 -2.51 -25.33 0.58
CA PRO A 428 -3.45 -24.28 0.96
C PRO A 428 -2.70 -23.02 1.41
N GLY A 429 -3.33 -21.87 1.23
CA GLY A 429 -2.86 -20.60 1.75
C GLY A 429 -2.63 -20.65 3.26
N TYR A 430 -1.78 -19.76 3.75
CA TYR A 430 -1.46 -19.70 5.17
C TYR A 430 -2.62 -19.11 6.00
N THR A 431 -2.66 -19.50 7.28
CA THR A 431 -3.59 -18.99 8.28
C THR A 431 -2.81 -18.50 9.50
N GLN A 432 -3.45 -17.85 10.44
CA GLN A 432 -2.81 -17.53 11.74
C GLN A 432 -2.31 -18.81 12.45
N GLU A 433 -3.07 -19.92 12.36
CA GLU A 433 -2.65 -21.21 12.89
C GLU A 433 -1.36 -21.71 12.23
N THR A 434 -1.18 -21.49 10.92
CA THR A 434 0.08 -21.82 10.22
C THR A 434 1.28 -21.08 10.85
N LEU A 435 1.10 -19.81 11.22
CA LEU A 435 2.14 -19.01 11.87
C LEU A 435 2.41 -19.51 13.30
N THR A 436 1.37 -19.76 14.08
CA THR A 436 1.50 -20.22 15.47
C THR A 436 2.14 -21.60 15.57
N LEU A 437 1.78 -22.55 14.69
CA LEU A 437 2.40 -23.88 14.64
C LEU A 437 3.91 -23.79 14.34
N TRP A 438 4.31 -22.95 13.39
CA TRP A 438 5.74 -22.75 13.13
C TRP A 438 6.45 -22.16 14.35
N LEU A 439 5.84 -21.20 15.05
CA LEU A 439 6.40 -20.55 16.23
C LEU A 439 6.51 -21.54 17.41
N ASP A 440 5.53 -22.40 17.62
CA ASP A 440 5.56 -23.44 18.67
C ASP A 440 6.74 -24.42 18.49
N GLU A 441 7.19 -24.65 17.25
CA GLU A 441 8.32 -25.53 16.93
C GLU A 441 9.68 -24.81 16.97
N ASN A 442 9.75 -23.50 16.71
CA ASN A 442 10.99 -22.80 16.43
C ASN A 442 11.38 -21.70 17.43
N ALA A 443 10.44 -21.26 18.28
CA ALA A 443 10.68 -20.19 19.22
C ALA A 443 10.01 -20.45 20.57
N ILE A 444 10.61 -19.93 21.64
CA ILE A 444 10.05 -20.03 22.99
C ILE A 444 9.14 -18.83 23.22
N VAL A 445 7.88 -19.08 23.54
CA VAL A 445 6.95 -17.99 23.88
C VAL A 445 7.44 -17.28 25.17
N PRO A 446 7.51 -15.94 25.21
CA PRO A 446 7.86 -15.22 26.43
C PRO A 446 6.93 -15.56 27.58
N SER A 447 7.46 -15.61 28.80
CA SER A 447 6.73 -16.01 30.02
C SER A 447 5.53 -15.08 30.34
N THR A 448 5.43 -13.94 29.71
CA THR A 448 4.29 -13.02 29.78
C THR A 448 3.04 -13.56 29.09
N TYR A 449 3.19 -14.53 28.18
CA TYR A 449 2.10 -15.16 27.42
C TYR A 449 2.00 -16.63 27.75
N LYS A 450 0.80 -17.19 27.68
CA LYS A 450 0.55 -18.63 27.95
C LYS A 450 1.10 -19.52 26.83
N ASN A 451 0.96 -19.09 25.60
CA ASN A 451 1.40 -19.74 24.35
C ASN A 451 1.35 -18.71 23.20
N TRP A 452 1.76 -19.10 22.00
CA TRP A 452 1.75 -18.21 20.84
C TRP A 452 0.33 -17.81 20.41
N THR A 453 -0.68 -18.63 20.64
CA THR A 453 -2.09 -18.23 20.41
C THR A 453 -2.49 -17.08 21.33
N ASP A 454 -2.06 -17.08 22.60
CA ASP A 454 -2.32 -15.98 23.54
C ASP A 454 -1.56 -14.70 23.13
N TYR A 455 -0.33 -14.84 22.63
CA TYR A 455 0.44 -13.74 22.05
C TYR A 455 -0.32 -13.08 20.88
N PHE A 456 -0.78 -13.87 19.89
CA PHE A 456 -1.55 -13.34 18.76
C PHE A 456 -2.87 -12.72 19.20
N ARG A 457 -3.57 -13.32 20.15
CA ARG A 457 -4.79 -12.76 20.70
C ARG A 457 -4.57 -11.37 21.28
N ILE A 458 -3.48 -11.17 22.02
CA ILE A 458 -3.17 -9.87 22.66
C ILE A 458 -2.69 -8.85 21.63
N HIS A 459 -1.80 -9.22 20.71
CA HIS A 459 -1.12 -8.30 19.81
C HIS A 459 -1.85 -8.03 18.50
N TYR A 460 -2.66 -8.97 18.03
CA TYR A 460 -3.28 -8.88 16.71
C TYR A 460 -4.81 -8.90 16.73
N GLU A 461 -5.44 -9.55 17.71
CA GLU A 461 -6.90 -9.66 17.77
C GLU A 461 -7.53 -8.61 18.67
N GLN A 462 -6.89 -8.25 19.77
CA GLN A 462 -7.39 -7.26 20.71
C GLN A 462 -6.86 -5.85 20.42
N PRO A 463 -7.62 -4.81 20.81
CA PRO A 463 -7.06 -3.48 20.93
C PRO A 463 -5.83 -3.51 21.84
N ASN A 464 -4.71 -2.98 21.39
CA ASN A 464 -3.45 -3.07 22.11
C ASN A 464 -2.59 -1.82 21.93
N SER A 465 -1.80 -1.57 22.97
CA SER A 465 -0.75 -0.56 23.00
C SER A 465 0.59 -1.29 23.00
N ILE A 466 1.37 -1.13 21.94
CA ILE A 466 2.63 -1.87 21.73
C ILE A 466 3.79 -1.31 22.58
N GLU A 467 3.64 -0.12 23.14
CA GLU A 467 4.73 0.64 23.77
C GLU A 467 5.38 -0.12 24.92
N GLU A 468 4.57 -0.77 25.77
CA GLU A 468 5.12 -1.53 26.90
C GLU A 468 5.88 -2.77 26.46
N SER A 469 5.37 -3.44 25.42
CA SER A 469 6.03 -4.61 24.83
C SER A 469 7.35 -4.24 24.17
N LEU A 470 7.41 -3.13 23.43
CA LEU A 470 8.65 -2.61 22.87
C LEU A 470 9.63 -2.16 23.97
N ARG A 471 9.15 -1.51 25.03
CA ARG A 471 9.98 -1.06 26.16
C ARG A 471 10.70 -2.25 26.85
N SER A 472 10.05 -3.39 26.93
CA SER A 472 10.61 -4.59 27.54
C SER A 472 11.58 -5.35 26.61
N THR A 473 11.36 -5.29 25.29
CA THR A 473 12.09 -6.12 24.33
C THR A 473 13.32 -5.41 23.74
N LEU A 474 13.21 -4.11 23.42
CA LEU A 474 14.26 -3.31 22.75
C LEU A 474 15.62 -3.29 23.48
N PRO A 475 15.69 -3.29 24.83
CA PRO A 475 17.00 -3.28 25.52
C PRO A 475 17.90 -4.46 25.15
N GLN A 476 17.34 -5.63 24.83
CA GLN A 476 18.10 -6.81 24.39
C GLN A 476 18.82 -6.59 23.06
N PHE A 477 18.39 -5.59 22.28
CA PHE A 477 18.98 -5.20 20.99
C PHE A 477 19.69 -3.85 21.05
N GLY A 478 20.09 -3.41 22.26
CA GLY A 478 20.80 -2.16 22.45
C GLY A 478 20.01 -0.93 22.00
N CYS A 479 18.69 -0.99 22.08
CA CYS A 479 17.77 0.12 21.80
C CYS A 479 16.87 0.36 23.01
N ARG A 480 16.28 1.55 23.07
CA ARG A 480 15.31 1.90 24.11
C ARG A 480 14.14 2.67 23.53
N LEU A 481 12.98 2.51 24.13
CA LEU A 481 11.80 3.34 23.84
C LEU A 481 11.73 4.50 24.82
N THR A 482 11.86 5.71 24.30
CA THR A 482 11.66 6.95 25.08
C THR A 482 10.24 7.47 24.83
N THR A 483 9.69 8.17 25.84
CA THR A 483 8.36 8.79 25.75
C THR A 483 8.49 10.23 26.17
N THR A 484 8.05 11.15 25.33
CA THR A 484 8.06 12.58 25.59
C THR A 484 6.66 13.18 25.40
N PRO A 485 6.32 14.23 26.15
CA PRO A 485 5.11 15.00 25.90
C PRO A 485 5.08 15.52 24.46
N ASN A 486 3.90 15.49 23.83
CA ASN A 486 3.74 16.12 22.53
C ASN A 486 4.01 17.63 22.63
N GLU A 487 4.84 18.16 21.74
CA GLU A 487 5.18 19.58 21.68
C GLU A 487 3.96 20.46 21.37
N ASP A 488 3.00 19.94 20.62
CA ASP A 488 1.71 20.58 20.41
C ASP A 488 0.84 20.43 21.68
N ARG A 489 0.84 21.48 22.51
CA ARG A 489 0.15 21.48 23.80
C ARG A 489 -1.37 21.36 23.66
N ILE A 490 -1.94 21.74 22.51
CA ILE A 490 -3.36 21.54 22.22
C ILE A 490 -3.66 20.05 22.06
N LYS A 491 -2.84 19.33 21.29
CA LYS A 491 -2.94 17.86 21.21
C LYS A 491 -2.74 17.23 22.58
N HIS A 492 -1.65 17.58 23.25
CA HIS A 492 -1.20 16.94 24.48
C HIS A 492 -2.13 17.15 25.68
N LEU A 493 -2.66 18.36 25.88
CA LEU A 493 -3.45 18.71 27.05
C LEU A 493 -4.96 18.66 26.83
N LEU A 494 -5.40 18.90 25.61
CA LEU A 494 -6.83 19.02 25.30
C LEU A 494 -7.36 17.84 24.46
N GLY A 495 -6.47 16.94 23.97
CA GLY A 495 -6.86 15.82 23.11
C GLY A 495 -7.47 16.27 21.78
N LEU A 496 -6.98 17.37 21.23
CA LEU A 496 -7.54 18.03 20.05
C LEU A 496 -6.51 18.11 18.93
N GLN A 497 -6.82 17.48 17.80
CA GLN A 497 -6.05 17.58 16.57
C GLN A 497 -6.71 18.57 15.61
N MET A 498 -5.91 19.50 15.08
CA MET A 498 -6.37 20.59 14.23
C MET A 498 -5.66 20.62 12.88
N LYS A 499 -6.38 21.01 11.83
CA LYS A 499 -5.82 21.43 10.53
C LYS A 499 -5.53 22.92 10.58
N TRP A 500 -4.26 23.27 10.80
CA TRP A 500 -3.80 24.65 10.98
C TRP A 500 -3.50 25.41 9.69
N ASN A 501 -3.25 24.71 8.58
CA ASN A 501 -2.81 25.27 7.30
C ASN A 501 -3.95 25.89 6.45
N GLN A 502 -5.10 26.14 7.04
CA GLN A 502 -6.26 26.77 6.39
C GLN A 502 -6.47 28.18 6.92
N ALA A 503 -7.15 29.01 6.14
CA ALA A 503 -7.51 30.38 6.54
C ALA A 503 -8.32 30.41 7.86
N GLU A 504 -9.08 29.35 8.13
CA GLU A 504 -9.77 29.11 9.40
C GLU A 504 -9.36 27.72 9.91
N PRO A 505 -8.72 27.62 11.11
CA PRO A 505 -8.34 26.34 11.68
C PRO A 505 -9.56 25.45 11.89
N ARG A 506 -9.45 24.17 11.50
CA ARG A 506 -10.54 23.20 11.63
C ARG A 506 -10.15 22.05 12.54
N VAL A 507 -11.11 21.59 13.30
CA VAL A 507 -10.98 20.36 14.08
C VAL A 507 -10.87 19.20 13.11
N GLU A 508 -9.81 18.41 13.26
CA GLU A 508 -9.63 17.14 12.57
C GLU A 508 -10.17 15.99 13.41
N HIS A 509 -9.71 15.91 14.67
CA HIS A 509 -10.14 14.90 15.63
C HIS A 509 -10.19 15.42 17.05
N CYS A 510 -11.09 14.84 17.86
CA CYS A 510 -11.11 14.98 19.31
C CYS A 510 -11.02 13.59 19.95
N VAL A 511 -10.12 13.42 20.89
CA VAL A 511 -10.04 12.19 21.68
C VAL A 511 -11.32 12.03 22.50
N PRO A 512 -12.00 10.88 22.46
CA PRO A 512 -13.17 10.64 23.28
C PRO A 512 -12.91 10.89 24.79
N GLY A 513 -13.78 11.64 25.45
CA GLY A 513 -13.63 11.99 26.85
C GLY A 513 -12.57 13.07 27.15
N SER A 514 -11.89 13.62 26.13
CA SER A 514 -10.97 14.72 26.29
C SER A 514 -11.68 16.05 26.61
N PRO A 515 -10.95 17.05 27.12
CA PRO A 515 -11.51 18.39 27.34
C PRO A 515 -12.17 18.99 26.09
N ALA A 516 -11.62 18.75 24.92
CA ALA A 516 -12.19 19.19 23.64
C ALA A 516 -13.53 18.50 23.34
N ALA A 517 -13.56 17.16 23.43
CA ALA A 517 -14.78 16.38 23.20
C ALA A 517 -15.89 16.73 24.21
N LEU A 518 -15.53 16.88 25.50
CA LEU A 518 -16.49 17.25 26.56
C LEU A 518 -17.06 18.65 26.39
N ALA A 519 -16.34 19.56 25.75
CA ALA A 519 -16.84 20.89 25.39
C ALA A 519 -17.75 20.87 24.16
N GLY A 520 -17.86 19.73 23.45
CA GLY A 520 -18.73 19.56 22.28
C GLY A 520 -18.07 19.95 20.96
N LEU A 521 -16.73 20.00 20.90
CA LEU A 521 -15.99 20.14 19.66
C LEU A 521 -16.03 18.81 18.89
N GLY A 522 -16.18 18.89 17.57
CA GLY A 522 -16.20 17.75 16.68
C GLY A 522 -15.48 18.01 15.36
N PRO A 523 -15.28 16.97 14.54
CA PRO A 523 -14.66 17.13 13.22
C PRO A 523 -15.35 18.19 12.36
N ASP A 524 -14.55 18.93 11.57
CA ASP A 524 -14.95 20.05 10.72
C ASP A 524 -15.43 21.32 11.43
N ASP A 525 -15.51 21.34 12.75
CA ASP A 525 -15.76 22.57 13.49
C ASP A 525 -14.64 23.59 13.23
N ARG A 526 -15.00 24.85 12.95
CA ARG A 526 -14.08 25.92 12.60
C ARG A 526 -13.87 26.86 13.77
N TRP A 527 -12.62 27.07 14.18
CA TRP A 527 -12.30 28.04 15.22
C TRP A 527 -12.40 29.46 14.68
N LEU A 528 -13.12 30.30 15.42
CA LEU A 528 -13.27 31.75 15.16
C LEU A 528 -12.32 32.60 15.99
N SER A 529 -12.17 32.25 17.28
CA SER A 529 -11.28 32.95 18.19
C SER A 529 -10.96 32.07 19.40
N TRP A 530 -9.86 32.36 20.06
CA TRP A 530 -9.45 31.71 21.29
C TRP A 530 -8.75 32.67 22.24
N GLU A 531 -8.79 32.38 23.55
CA GLU A 531 -8.21 33.16 24.62
C GLU A 531 -7.69 32.22 25.72
N ILE A 532 -6.40 32.33 26.07
CA ILE A 532 -5.84 31.62 27.22
C ILE A 532 -6.21 32.38 28.48
N GLN A 533 -6.87 31.69 29.41
CA GLN A 533 -7.19 32.21 30.73
C GLN A 533 -6.22 31.60 31.73
N THR A 534 -5.36 32.43 32.33
CA THR A 534 -4.36 32.02 33.31
C THR A 534 -4.79 32.38 34.71
N ASP A 535 -4.41 31.59 35.69
CA ASP A 535 -4.60 31.91 37.13
C ASP A 535 -3.63 33.00 37.63
N THR A 536 -2.68 33.42 36.77
CA THR A 536 -1.66 34.42 37.11
C THR A 536 -2.08 35.82 36.68
N SER A 537 -1.73 36.82 37.44
CA SER A 537 -2.01 38.23 37.21
C SER A 537 -1.28 38.88 36.02
N VAL A 538 -0.67 38.08 35.13
CA VAL A 538 -0.06 38.56 33.90
C VAL A 538 -1.08 38.42 32.78
N PRO A 539 -1.60 39.52 32.21
CA PRO A 539 -2.55 39.44 31.12
C PRO A 539 -1.82 38.98 29.85
N TYR A 540 -2.20 37.81 29.33
CA TYR A 540 -1.91 37.49 27.93
C TYR A 540 -2.75 38.42 27.03
N PRO A 541 -2.26 38.76 25.84
CA PRO A 541 -3.02 39.62 24.93
C PRO A 541 -4.37 39.00 24.62
N ALA A 542 -5.42 39.74 24.93
CA ALA A 542 -6.80 39.32 24.70
C ALA A 542 -7.08 39.20 23.21
N VAL A 543 -7.70 38.10 22.82
CA VAL A 543 -8.22 37.80 21.47
C VAL A 543 -7.16 37.87 20.36
N LEU A 544 -6.50 36.77 20.17
CA LEU A 544 -5.55 36.58 19.06
C LEU A 544 -6.30 36.14 17.80
N ASN A 545 -5.86 36.66 16.64
CA ASN A 545 -6.46 36.34 15.34
C ASN A 545 -6.03 34.94 14.92
N PRO A 546 -6.93 34.02 14.49
CA PRO A 546 -6.61 32.62 14.17
C PRO A 546 -5.49 32.42 13.17
N SER A 547 -5.16 33.40 12.37
CA SER A 547 -4.17 33.27 11.28
C SER A 547 -2.72 33.62 11.66
N SER A 548 -2.47 34.29 12.83
CA SER A 548 -1.12 34.78 13.14
C SER A 548 -0.43 34.17 14.35
N ASP A 549 -1.16 33.50 15.26
CA ASP A 549 -0.60 33.13 16.56
C ASP A 549 -0.82 31.67 16.96
N THR A 550 -1.04 30.81 15.96
CA THR A 550 -1.26 29.36 16.20
C THR A 550 -0.04 28.67 16.80
N ASP A 551 1.16 29.05 16.40
CA ASP A 551 2.40 28.48 16.95
C ASP A 551 2.61 28.87 18.42
N PHE A 552 2.22 30.06 18.79
CA PHE A 552 2.24 30.47 20.19
C PHE A 552 1.26 29.65 21.02
N LEU A 553 0.00 29.53 20.56
CA LEU A 553 -1.02 28.72 21.24
C LEU A 553 -0.59 27.28 21.46
N ARG A 554 -0.02 26.67 20.43
CA ARG A 554 0.45 25.27 20.46
C ARG A 554 1.56 25.04 21.49
N LYS A 555 2.32 26.06 21.86
CA LYS A 555 3.47 25.97 22.78
C LYS A 555 3.18 26.53 24.17
N ALA A 556 2.28 27.50 24.29
CA ALA A 556 2.12 28.30 25.52
C ALA A 556 1.20 27.66 26.56
N LEU A 557 0.22 26.84 26.15
CA LEU A 557 -0.78 26.27 27.06
C LEU A 557 -0.15 25.40 28.16
N THR A 558 -0.50 25.65 29.42
CA THR A 558 -0.06 24.86 30.58
C THR A 558 -1.22 24.07 31.19
N THR A 559 -0.92 23.20 32.15
CA THR A 559 -1.92 22.41 32.87
C THR A 559 -2.84 23.22 33.77
N ASN A 560 -2.41 24.42 34.14
CA ASN A 560 -3.17 25.34 35.04
C ASN A 560 -4.00 26.34 34.24
N ASP A 561 -3.83 26.42 32.96
CA ASP A 561 -4.56 27.34 32.10
C ASP A 561 -5.90 26.74 31.66
N SER A 562 -6.81 27.60 31.26
CA SER A 562 -8.00 27.23 30.52
C SER A 562 -8.02 27.97 29.18
N LEU A 563 -8.59 27.33 28.16
CA LEU A 563 -8.69 27.91 26.84
C LEU A 563 -10.17 28.18 26.53
N ARG A 564 -10.55 29.46 26.46
CA ARG A 564 -11.86 29.84 25.95
C ARG A 564 -11.82 29.84 24.43
N VAL A 565 -12.77 29.16 23.79
CA VAL A 565 -12.84 29.03 22.33
C VAL A 565 -14.23 29.41 21.86
N ARG A 566 -14.30 30.15 20.74
CA ARG A 566 -15.51 30.30 19.92
C ARG A 566 -15.29 29.56 18.59
N TRP A 567 -16.29 28.82 18.19
CA TRP A 567 -16.25 28.05 16.93
C TRP A 567 -17.60 28.04 16.23
N ILE A 568 -17.58 27.74 14.96
CA ILE A 568 -18.77 27.42 14.16
C ILE A 568 -18.77 25.92 13.92
N THR A 569 -19.86 25.25 14.26
CA THR A 569 -20.05 23.83 13.98
C THR A 569 -20.12 23.58 12.47
N ALA A 570 -19.95 22.33 12.05
CA ALA A 570 -20.09 21.92 10.65
C ALA A 570 -21.46 22.34 10.03
N LEU A 571 -22.51 22.50 10.85
CA LEU A 571 -23.83 22.97 10.43
C LEU A 571 -23.98 24.51 10.46
N GLY A 572 -22.94 25.27 10.77
CA GLY A 572 -22.97 26.74 10.78
C GLY A 572 -23.47 27.38 12.10
N HIS A 573 -23.65 26.62 13.17
CA HIS A 573 -24.04 27.15 14.46
C HIS A 573 -22.85 27.66 15.25
N GLU A 574 -22.87 28.91 15.65
CA GLU A 574 -21.86 29.48 16.55
C GLU A 574 -22.00 28.91 17.95
N ARG A 575 -20.87 28.52 18.53
CA ARG A 575 -20.71 27.98 19.89
C ARG A 575 -19.54 28.64 20.61
N GLN A 576 -19.55 28.54 21.92
CA GLN A 576 -18.41 28.90 22.75
C GLN A 576 -18.28 27.95 23.93
N GLY A 577 -17.04 27.73 24.37
CA GLY A 577 -16.77 26.86 25.50
C GLY A 577 -15.42 27.16 26.14
N VAL A 578 -15.18 26.54 27.29
CA VAL A 578 -13.91 26.64 28.01
C VAL A 578 -13.32 25.22 28.11
N LEU A 579 -12.17 25.04 27.50
CA LEU A 579 -11.40 23.79 27.54
C LEU A 579 -10.45 23.85 28.74
N ARG A 580 -10.55 22.90 29.66
CA ARG A 580 -9.66 22.79 30.81
C ARG A 580 -8.85 21.53 30.72
N PRO A 581 -7.49 21.59 30.69
CA PRO A 581 -6.65 20.41 30.76
C PRO A 581 -7.03 19.53 31.95
N HIS A 582 -7.01 18.21 31.73
CA HIS A 582 -7.16 17.26 32.82
C HIS A 582 -5.92 17.33 33.75
N SER A 583 -6.08 17.11 35.04
CA SER A 583 -4.97 17.16 35.99
C SER A 583 -3.86 16.15 35.71
N THR A 584 -4.22 14.96 35.22
CA THR A 584 -3.30 13.83 35.03
C THR A 584 -3.31 13.25 33.62
N LEU A 585 -4.45 13.27 32.91
CA LEU A 585 -4.52 12.67 31.56
C LEU A 585 -3.75 13.52 30.55
N ARG A 586 -3.03 12.82 29.69
CA ARG A 586 -2.27 13.37 28.58
C ARG A 586 -2.64 12.60 27.32
N TYR A 587 -2.52 13.26 26.16
CA TYR A 587 -2.94 12.72 24.88
C TYR A 587 -1.81 12.85 23.89
N TYR A 588 -1.72 11.91 22.93
CA TYR A 588 -0.76 11.95 21.82
C TYR A 588 0.70 12.06 22.28
N ASP A 589 1.08 11.39 23.38
CA ASP A 589 2.48 11.30 23.77
C ASP A 589 3.33 10.74 22.62
N GLN A 590 4.52 11.28 22.44
CA GLN A 590 5.43 10.88 21.37
C GLN A 590 6.36 9.79 21.90
N HIS A 591 6.41 8.70 21.16
CA HIS A 591 7.29 7.58 21.41
C HIS A 591 8.41 7.55 20.36
N LYS A 592 9.62 7.27 20.80
CA LYS A 592 10.80 7.19 19.93
C LYS A 592 11.70 6.05 20.33
N ILE A 593 12.10 5.22 19.36
CA ILE A 593 13.14 4.24 19.51
C ILE A 593 14.48 4.92 19.24
N GLU A 594 15.42 4.75 20.16
CA GLU A 594 16.77 5.30 20.08
C GLU A 594 17.78 4.20 20.36
N GLN A 595 18.98 4.33 19.79
CA GLN A 595 20.11 3.50 20.20
C GLN A 595 20.46 3.80 21.65
N ASP A 596 20.65 2.73 22.46
CA ASP A 596 21.18 2.90 23.81
C ASP A 596 22.70 2.87 23.76
N LEU A 597 23.31 4.03 24.02
CA LEU A 597 24.76 4.22 24.01
C LEU A 597 25.48 3.49 25.15
N GLN A 598 24.75 2.97 26.15
CA GLN A 598 25.29 2.20 27.27
C GLN A 598 25.25 0.69 27.05
N SER A 599 24.77 0.24 25.88
CA SER A 599 24.63 -1.16 25.53
C SER A 599 25.99 -1.88 25.51
N GLY A 600 25.99 -3.08 26.05
CA GLY A 600 27.17 -3.96 26.06
C GLY A 600 27.38 -4.70 24.72
N PRO A 601 28.45 -5.47 24.61
CA PRO A 601 28.79 -6.20 23.39
C PRO A 601 27.72 -7.19 22.94
N THR A 602 26.94 -7.76 23.85
CA THR A 602 25.88 -8.74 23.55
C THR A 602 24.71 -8.06 22.84
N GLU A 603 24.23 -6.96 23.40
CA GLU A 603 23.12 -6.17 22.84
C GLU A 603 23.50 -5.57 21.48
N LEU A 604 24.73 -5.09 21.35
CA LEU A 604 25.25 -4.58 20.07
C LEU A 604 25.34 -5.68 19.02
N ARG A 605 25.74 -6.91 19.41
CA ARG A 605 25.75 -8.06 18.51
C ARG A 605 24.32 -8.43 18.08
N ALA A 606 23.38 -8.49 19.02
CA ALA A 606 21.98 -8.78 18.73
C ALA A 606 21.39 -7.74 17.76
N ARG A 607 21.68 -6.44 17.93
CA ARG A 607 21.25 -5.39 17.01
C ARG A 607 21.85 -5.57 15.61
N LYS A 608 23.14 -5.87 15.51
CA LYS A 608 23.78 -6.14 14.23
C LYS A 608 23.17 -7.35 13.52
N GLN A 609 22.88 -8.41 14.25
CA GLN A 609 22.20 -9.60 13.70
C GLN A 609 20.76 -9.29 13.24
N TRP A 610 20.02 -8.50 14.00
CA TRP A 610 18.68 -8.06 13.61
C TRP A 610 18.72 -7.22 12.34
N LEU A 611 19.57 -6.21 12.30
CA LEU A 611 19.70 -5.31 11.15
C LEU A 611 20.48 -5.92 9.98
N GLY A 612 21.08 -7.11 10.14
CA GLY A 612 21.86 -7.79 9.10
C GLY A 612 23.13 -7.02 8.69
N ILE A 613 23.73 -6.26 9.61
CA ILE A 613 24.94 -5.45 9.38
C ILE A 613 26.18 -6.08 10.03
N ALA A 614 27.36 -5.85 9.42
CA ALA A 614 28.63 -6.42 9.87
C ALA A 614 29.14 -5.85 11.22
#